data_16899c46553bfe9f54be6751b4683f46
#
_entry.id   16899c46553bfe9f54be6751b4683f46
#
_cell.length_a   1.000
_cell.length_b   1.000
_cell.length_c   1.000
_cell.angle_alpha   90.00
_cell.angle_beta   90.00
_cell.angle_gamma   90.00
#
_symmetry.space_group_name_H-M   'P 1'
#
loop_
_entity.id
_entity.type
_entity.pdbx_description
1 polymer ?
#
loop_
_entity_poly.entity_id
_entity_poly.type
_entity_poly.pdbx_seq_one_letter_code
_entity_poly.pdbx_strand_id
1 'polypeptide(L)'
;MGRSNDDWDELTERTRQRKQTRRKRNRQQRSKEEQADDEYNNQHTSKFISDLAKKDSQYNWMKDEKNKRMFQKIENRIQGAMGSGTYDWVDRRVFDQVFDRLTLMSLYKLMNAGVLDTLDFPVARGKEAHVFHGTNLEGKSVAVKIFHTSNAVFKNLMQYIEGDPRFGGLRRRHRDLVDVWVRKEHRNLTRLYRWGLPVPQPIAIQKNVLVMDYLGTESQPSPKLRDVKIDHPQAVYDEMLEFLAISWQKAE
;
A
#
# COMPACT_ATOMS: atom_id res chain seq x y z
N MET A 1 58.92 39.50 -4.82
CA MET A 1 58.57 38.88 -6.12
C MET A 1 57.08 38.47 -6.03
N GLY A 2 56.18 39.31 -6.56
CA GLY A 2 54.75 39.03 -6.56
C GLY A 2 54.42 38.05 -7.68
N ARG A 3 53.59 37.03 -7.37
CA ARG A 3 53.00 36.18 -8.42
C ARG A 3 52.12 37.04 -9.30
N SER A 4 52.23 36.91 -10.63
CA SER A 4 51.45 37.66 -11.58
C SER A 4 49.95 37.30 -11.52
N ASN A 5 49.07 38.20 -11.89
CA ASN A 5 47.61 37.91 -11.97
C ASN A 5 47.29 36.70 -12.86
N ASP A 6 48.12 36.45 -13.90
CA ASP A 6 47.98 35.34 -14.84
C ASP A 6 48.12 33.95 -14.15
N ASP A 7 48.96 33.84 -13.10
CA ASP A 7 49.13 32.60 -12.33
C ASP A 7 47.86 32.22 -11.53
N TRP A 8 47.12 33.21 -11.06
CA TRP A 8 45.87 33.01 -10.33
C TRP A 8 44.70 32.64 -11.24
N ASP A 9 44.65 33.17 -12.45
CA ASP A 9 43.63 32.85 -13.44
C ASP A 9 43.84 31.41 -13.98
N GLU A 10 45.07 30.99 -14.22
CA GLU A 10 45.39 29.62 -14.63
C GLU A 10 45.02 28.57 -13.53
N LEU A 11 45.30 28.90 -12.26
CA LEU A 11 44.96 28.00 -11.14
C LEU A 11 43.45 27.91 -10.95
N THR A 12 42.71 28.99 -11.17
CA THR A 12 41.24 28.99 -11.09
C THR A 12 40.62 28.19 -12.21
N GLU A 13 41.13 28.29 -13.43
CA GLU A 13 40.64 27.54 -14.59
C GLU A 13 40.93 26.03 -14.43
N ARG A 14 42.12 25.66 -13.97
CA ARG A 14 42.47 24.26 -13.65
C ARG A 14 41.56 23.66 -12.56
N THR A 15 41.22 24.47 -11.58
CA THR A 15 40.32 24.05 -10.50
C THR A 15 38.89 23.87 -11.01
N ARG A 16 38.40 24.73 -11.89
CA ARG A 16 37.09 24.61 -12.56
C ARG A 16 37.04 23.36 -13.44
N GLN A 17 38.03 23.10 -14.23
CA GLN A 17 38.16 21.93 -15.11
C GLN A 17 38.17 20.62 -14.29
N ARG A 18 38.94 20.57 -13.18
CA ARG A 18 38.93 19.43 -12.25
C ARG A 18 37.57 19.20 -11.64
N LYS A 19 36.84 20.23 -11.21
CA LYS A 19 35.46 20.13 -10.68
C LYS A 19 34.49 19.63 -11.74
N GLN A 20 34.58 20.09 -12.97
CA GLN A 20 33.74 19.63 -14.09
C GLN A 20 33.99 18.17 -14.43
N THR A 21 35.28 17.77 -14.53
CA THR A 21 35.66 16.37 -14.82
C THR A 21 35.19 15.43 -13.69
N ARG A 22 35.30 15.83 -12.41
CA ARG A 22 34.80 15.07 -11.26
C ARG A 22 33.28 14.94 -11.29
N ARG A 23 32.53 16.01 -11.65
CA ARG A 23 31.07 15.96 -11.81
C ARG A 23 30.64 15.03 -12.96
N LYS A 24 31.34 15.08 -14.10
CA LYS A 24 31.08 14.16 -15.23
C LYS A 24 31.33 12.71 -14.83
N ARG A 25 32.42 12.44 -14.12
CA ARG A 25 32.80 11.10 -13.67
C ARG A 25 31.78 10.53 -12.67
N ASN A 26 31.35 11.33 -11.68
CA ASN A 26 30.32 10.94 -10.72
C ASN A 26 28.96 10.70 -11.38
N ARG A 27 28.59 11.49 -12.39
CA ARG A 27 27.35 11.29 -13.15
C ARG A 27 27.38 10.01 -13.98
N GLN A 28 28.52 9.69 -14.60
CA GLN A 28 28.71 8.44 -15.34
C GLN A 28 28.74 7.21 -14.43
N GLN A 29 29.30 7.35 -13.24
CA GLN A 29 29.35 6.26 -12.26
C GLN A 29 27.95 5.97 -11.71
N ARG A 30 27.19 7.01 -11.33
CA ARG A 30 25.77 6.87 -10.94
C ARG A 30 24.91 6.22 -12.03
N SER A 31 25.05 6.64 -13.27
CA SER A 31 24.28 6.04 -14.37
C SER A 31 24.63 4.57 -14.62
N LYS A 32 25.88 4.15 -14.35
CA LYS A 32 26.28 2.73 -14.44
C LYS A 32 25.75 1.90 -13.28
N GLU A 33 25.75 2.46 -12.08
CA GLU A 33 25.16 1.82 -10.88
C GLU A 33 23.63 1.67 -11.04
N GLU A 34 22.94 2.72 -11.50
CA GLU A 34 21.50 2.67 -11.81
C GLU A 34 21.18 1.64 -12.91
N GLN A 35 22.03 1.51 -13.94
CA GLN A 35 21.85 0.50 -15.00
C GLN A 35 22.10 -0.93 -14.50
N ALA A 36 23.09 -1.12 -13.62
CA ALA A 36 23.38 -2.43 -13.04
C ALA A 36 22.27 -2.89 -12.08
N ASP A 37 21.72 -1.96 -11.28
CA ASP A 37 20.57 -2.21 -10.40
C ASP A 37 19.31 -2.53 -11.21
N ASP A 38 19.06 -1.82 -12.31
CA ASP A 38 17.96 -2.08 -13.22
C ASP A 38 18.09 -3.45 -13.93
N GLU A 39 19.29 -3.86 -14.32
CA GLU A 39 19.54 -5.19 -14.89
C GLU A 39 19.35 -6.31 -13.86
N TYR A 40 19.86 -6.14 -12.65
CA TYR A 40 19.69 -7.09 -11.55
C TYR A 40 18.21 -7.26 -11.19
N ASN A 41 17.50 -6.15 -10.99
CA ASN A 41 16.07 -6.13 -10.72
C ASN A 41 15.26 -6.78 -11.85
N ASN A 42 15.63 -6.52 -13.11
CA ASN A 42 14.96 -7.08 -14.28
C ASN A 42 15.09 -8.61 -14.36
N GLN A 43 16.26 -9.16 -14.03
CA GLN A 43 16.49 -10.60 -14.00
C GLN A 43 15.74 -11.26 -12.84
N HIS A 44 15.76 -10.66 -11.66
CA HIS A 44 15.06 -11.18 -10.47
C HIS A 44 13.53 -11.19 -10.67
N THR A 45 12.97 -10.07 -11.12
CA THR A 45 11.53 -9.94 -11.43
C THR A 45 11.10 -10.91 -12.51
N SER A 46 11.93 -11.10 -13.55
CA SER A 46 11.65 -12.03 -14.64
C SER A 46 11.57 -13.47 -14.14
N LYS A 47 12.47 -13.87 -13.24
CA LYS A 47 12.48 -15.19 -12.63
C LYS A 47 11.26 -15.39 -11.73
N PHE A 48 10.95 -14.42 -10.88
CA PHE A 48 9.79 -14.45 -9.98
C PHE A 48 8.47 -14.58 -10.76
N ILE A 49 8.26 -13.74 -11.78
CA ILE A 49 7.07 -13.80 -12.65
C ILE A 49 6.99 -15.15 -13.38
N SER A 50 8.12 -15.66 -13.87
CA SER A 50 8.18 -16.96 -14.54
C SER A 50 7.78 -18.10 -13.62
N ASP A 51 8.24 -18.07 -12.37
CA ASP A 51 7.97 -19.10 -11.37
C ASP A 51 6.51 -19.03 -10.87
N LEU A 52 5.95 -17.85 -10.68
CA LEU A 52 4.52 -17.67 -10.40
C LEU A 52 3.65 -18.17 -11.55
N ALA A 53 3.96 -17.77 -12.77
CA ALA A 53 3.17 -18.14 -13.95
C ALA A 53 3.28 -19.63 -14.35
N LYS A 54 4.33 -20.33 -13.92
CA LYS A 54 4.43 -21.79 -14.05
C LYS A 54 3.54 -22.53 -13.06
N LYS A 55 3.31 -21.93 -11.89
CA LYS A 55 2.57 -22.57 -10.80
C LYS A 55 1.06 -22.31 -10.86
N ASP A 56 0.65 -21.14 -11.37
CA ASP A 56 -0.78 -20.79 -11.46
C ASP A 56 -1.06 -19.94 -12.70
N SER A 57 -2.04 -20.37 -13.48
CA SER A 57 -2.49 -19.69 -14.70
C SER A 57 -3.05 -18.26 -14.43
N GLN A 58 -3.49 -17.97 -13.21
CA GLN A 58 -3.99 -16.64 -12.82
C GLN A 58 -2.95 -15.53 -12.95
N TYR A 59 -1.63 -15.87 -12.94
CA TYR A 59 -0.53 -14.91 -13.10
C TYR A 59 -0.02 -14.75 -14.53
N ASN A 60 -0.61 -15.45 -15.51
CA ASN A 60 -0.20 -15.33 -16.92
C ASN A 60 -0.25 -13.88 -17.45
N TRP A 61 -1.12 -13.04 -16.89
CA TRP A 61 -1.21 -11.62 -17.25
C TRP A 61 0.06 -10.81 -16.95
N MET A 62 0.91 -11.27 -16.02
CA MET A 62 2.20 -10.65 -15.69
C MET A 62 3.24 -10.83 -16.78
N LYS A 63 3.04 -11.80 -17.69
CA LYS A 63 3.96 -12.04 -18.83
C LYS A 63 3.90 -10.93 -19.88
N ASP A 64 2.80 -10.15 -19.92
CA ASP A 64 2.70 -8.98 -20.78
C ASP A 64 3.71 -7.92 -20.35
N GLU A 65 4.50 -7.39 -21.31
CA GLU A 65 5.57 -6.43 -21.05
C GLU A 65 5.13 -5.17 -20.30
N LYS A 66 3.90 -4.69 -20.57
CA LYS A 66 3.33 -3.54 -19.87
C LYS A 66 3.09 -3.83 -18.40
N ASN A 67 2.54 -5.01 -18.11
CA ASN A 67 2.26 -5.44 -16.74
C ASN A 67 3.55 -5.78 -15.99
N LYS A 68 4.53 -6.37 -16.67
CA LYS A 68 5.86 -6.65 -16.13
C LYS A 68 6.55 -5.36 -15.66
N ARG A 69 6.58 -4.33 -16.51
CA ARG A 69 7.15 -3.02 -16.15
C ARG A 69 6.40 -2.34 -14.99
N MET A 70 5.07 -2.52 -14.92
CA MET A 70 4.27 -2.03 -13.80
C MET A 70 4.67 -2.74 -12.51
N PHE A 71 4.77 -4.09 -12.54
CA PHE A 71 5.10 -4.89 -11.37
C PHE A 71 6.52 -4.58 -10.87
N GLN A 72 7.50 -4.45 -11.74
CA GLN A 72 8.88 -4.05 -11.40
C GLN A 72 8.94 -2.76 -10.56
N LYS A 73 8.07 -1.79 -10.86
CA LYS A 73 8.03 -0.51 -10.13
C LYS A 73 7.52 -0.60 -8.70
N ILE A 74 6.75 -1.64 -8.38
CA ILE A 74 6.13 -1.80 -7.06
C ILE A 74 6.69 -2.99 -6.28
N GLU A 75 7.40 -3.93 -6.93
CA GLU A 75 7.88 -5.17 -6.32
C GLU A 75 8.67 -4.92 -5.04
N ASN A 76 9.71 -4.08 -5.13
CA ASN A 76 10.56 -3.75 -3.98
C ASN A 76 9.77 -3.01 -2.88
N ARG A 77 8.74 -2.26 -3.26
CA ARG A 77 7.93 -1.45 -2.35
C ARG A 77 6.87 -2.27 -1.60
N ILE A 78 6.51 -3.46 -2.10
CA ILE A 78 5.57 -4.38 -1.46
C ILE A 78 6.26 -5.63 -0.89
N GLN A 79 7.58 -5.70 -0.96
CA GLN A 79 8.36 -6.87 -0.55
C GLN A 79 8.14 -7.23 0.92
N GLY A 80 8.03 -6.25 1.81
CA GLY A 80 7.75 -6.46 3.22
C GLY A 80 6.40 -7.15 3.47
N ALA A 81 5.37 -6.81 2.68
CA ALA A 81 4.06 -7.45 2.74
C ALA A 81 4.05 -8.88 2.19
N MET A 82 5.02 -9.20 1.32
CA MET A 82 5.17 -10.53 0.71
C MET A 82 5.94 -11.52 1.60
N GLY A 83 6.54 -11.04 2.72
CA GLY A 83 7.36 -11.82 3.61
C GLY A 83 8.85 -11.87 3.24
N SER A 84 9.74 -11.96 4.23
CA SER A 84 11.19 -11.96 4.03
C SER A 84 11.70 -13.31 3.52
N GLY A 85 11.80 -13.47 2.21
CA GLY A 85 12.76 -14.34 1.49
C GLY A 85 12.66 -15.86 1.58
N THR A 86 12.23 -16.46 2.66
CA THR A 86 11.86 -17.87 2.74
C THR A 86 10.35 -17.97 2.71
N TYR A 87 9.81 -18.03 1.50
CA TYR A 87 8.38 -18.23 1.28
C TYR A 87 7.90 -19.52 1.97
N ASP A 88 7.44 -19.40 3.20
CA ASP A 88 6.63 -20.41 3.81
C ASP A 88 5.34 -20.52 2.97
N TRP A 89 4.87 -21.74 2.74
CA TRP A 89 3.68 -22.00 1.91
C TRP A 89 2.41 -21.27 2.41
N VAL A 90 2.39 -20.88 3.70
CA VAL A 90 1.33 -20.07 4.32
C VAL A 90 1.35 -18.65 3.75
N ASP A 91 2.54 -18.06 3.59
CA ASP A 91 2.70 -16.70 3.02
C ASP A 91 2.33 -16.68 1.54
N ARG A 92 2.56 -17.78 0.83
CA ARG A 92 2.16 -17.93 -0.57
C ARG A 92 0.64 -17.94 -0.75
N ARG A 93 -0.11 -18.64 0.13
CA ARG A 93 -1.58 -18.64 0.09
C ARG A 93 -2.15 -17.26 0.33
N VAL A 94 -1.56 -16.49 1.25
CA VAL A 94 -1.96 -15.10 1.53
C VAL A 94 -1.66 -14.22 0.32
N PHE A 95 -0.50 -14.39 -0.29
CA PHE A 95 -0.14 -13.68 -1.52
C PHE A 95 -1.15 -13.95 -2.64
N ASP A 96 -1.43 -15.21 -2.91
CA ASP A 96 -2.36 -15.63 -3.97
C ASP A 96 -3.80 -15.14 -3.76
N GLN A 97 -4.22 -15.01 -2.51
CA GLN A 97 -5.57 -14.54 -2.17
C GLN A 97 -5.71 -13.02 -2.18
N VAL A 98 -4.64 -12.31 -1.87
CA VAL A 98 -4.66 -10.85 -1.65
C VAL A 98 -4.14 -10.10 -2.87
N PHE A 99 -3.03 -10.55 -3.47
CA PHE A 99 -2.33 -9.81 -4.52
C PHE A 99 -2.72 -10.27 -5.93
N ASP A 100 -4.02 -10.27 -6.20
CA ASP A 100 -4.49 -10.48 -7.57
C ASP A 100 -4.17 -9.26 -8.47
N ARG A 101 -4.47 -9.40 -9.78
CA ARG A 101 -4.25 -8.32 -10.76
C ARG A 101 -4.91 -7.01 -10.35
N LEU A 102 -6.13 -7.06 -9.81
CA LEU A 102 -6.87 -5.85 -9.44
C LEU A 102 -6.17 -5.12 -8.29
N THR A 103 -5.76 -5.86 -7.28
CA THR A 103 -5.04 -5.35 -6.11
C THR A 103 -3.70 -4.74 -6.51
N LEU A 104 -2.88 -5.44 -7.30
CA LEU A 104 -1.57 -4.93 -7.74
C LEU A 104 -1.69 -3.67 -8.59
N MET A 105 -2.69 -3.60 -9.48
CA MET A 105 -2.97 -2.37 -10.24
C MET A 105 -3.47 -1.24 -9.36
N SER A 106 -4.21 -1.55 -8.29
CA SER A 106 -4.71 -0.56 -7.34
C SER A 106 -3.57 0.02 -6.51
N LEU A 107 -2.68 -0.83 -6.00
CA LEU A 107 -1.47 -0.42 -5.28
C LEU A 107 -0.57 0.45 -6.17
N TYR A 108 -0.32 0.03 -7.41
CA TYR A 108 0.45 0.81 -8.37
C TYR A 108 -0.10 2.22 -8.56
N LYS A 109 -1.43 2.37 -8.66
CA LYS A 109 -2.07 3.69 -8.81
C LYS A 109 -1.93 4.54 -7.56
N LEU A 110 -2.11 3.96 -6.36
CA LEU A 110 -1.94 4.65 -5.08
C LEU A 110 -0.50 5.10 -4.87
N MET A 111 0.47 4.27 -5.27
CA MET A 111 1.89 4.60 -5.20
C MET A 111 2.28 5.71 -6.18
N ASN A 112 1.76 5.68 -7.41
CA ASN A 112 2.00 6.75 -8.38
C ASN A 112 1.31 8.08 -8.00
N ALA A 113 0.22 8.02 -7.25
CA ALA A 113 -0.46 9.20 -6.72
C ALA A 113 0.19 9.75 -5.45
N GLY A 114 1.24 9.11 -4.93
CA GLY A 114 1.94 9.53 -3.71
C GLY A 114 1.21 9.24 -2.41
N VAL A 115 0.07 8.56 -2.48
CA VAL A 115 -0.74 8.21 -1.29
C VAL A 115 -0.08 7.08 -0.49
N LEU A 116 0.60 6.18 -1.18
CA LEU A 116 1.32 5.05 -0.61
C LEU A 116 2.74 5.04 -1.17
N ASP A 117 3.73 4.76 -0.33
CA ASP A 117 5.11 4.52 -0.74
C ASP A 117 5.50 3.06 -0.59
N THR A 118 5.37 2.50 0.60
CA THR A 118 5.67 1.07 0.86
C THR A 118 4.47 0.33 1.41
N LEU A 119 4.48 -0.99 1.25
CA LEU A 119 3.57 -1.91 1.92
C LEU A 119 4.43 -2.94 2.66
N ASP A 120 4.40 -2.89 4.01
CA ASP A 120 5.46 -3.49 4.81
C ASP A 120 5.09 -4.86 5.37
N PHE A 121 4.19 -4.92 6.36
CA PHE A 121 3.84 -6.17 7.04
C PHE A 121 2.35 -6.28 7.30
N PRO A 122 1.81 -7.51 7.45
CA PRO A 122 0.40 -7.72 7.76
C PRO A 122 0.09 -7.33 9.22
N VAL A 123 -0.91 -6.47 9.42
CA VAL A 123 -1.43 -6.01 10.70
C VAL A 123 -2.57 -6.92 11.19
N ALA A 124 -3.49 -7.24 10.28
CA ALA A 124 -4.64 -8.07 10.59
C ALA A 124 -5.09 -8.87 9.38
N ARG A 125 -5.55 -10.10 9.63
CA ARG A 125 -6.14 -10.99 8.64
C ARG A 125 -7.59 -11.25 9.01
N GLY A 126 -8.50 -10.84 8.14
CA GLY A 126 -9.93 -11.06 8.29
C GLY A 126 -10.51 -11.90 7.15
N LYS A 127 -11.77 -12.31 7.33
CA LYS A 127 -12.50 -13.08 6.31
C LYS A 127 -12.78 -12.26 5.04
N GLU A 128 -12.94 -10.96 5.18
CA GLU A 128 -13.33 -10.04 4.10
C GLU A 128 -12.16 -9.25 3.52
N ALA A 129 -11.14 -8.98 4.35
CA ALA A 129 -10.01 -8.15 3.98
C ALA A 129 -8.77 -8.48 4.81
N HIS A 130 -7.61 -8.15 4.27
CA HIS A 130 -6.35 -8.09 5.01
C HIS A 130 -5.95 -6.63 5.21
N VAL A 131 -5.37 -6.32 6.36
CA VAL A 131 -4.85 -4.99 6.68
C VAL A 131 -3.34 -5.10 6.78
N PHE A 132 -2.64 -4.21 6.08
CA PHE A 132 -1.19 -4.10 6.09
C PHE A 132 -0.77 -2.74 6.66
N HIS A 133 0.40 -2.71 7.26
CA HIS A 133 1.15 -1.49 7.49
C HIS A 133 1.79 -1.04 6.18
N GLY A 134 1.89 0.25 5.98
CA GLY A 134 2.64 0.87 4.90
C GLY A 134 3.05 2.29 5.27
N THR A 135 3.81 2.94 4.41
CA THR A 135 4.20 4.34 4.57
C THR A 135 3.74 5.17 3.37
N ASN A 136 3.51 6.45 3.56
CA ASN A 136 3.32 7.38 2.46
C ASN A 136 4.67 8.03 2.06
N LEU A 137 4.68 8.87 1.03
CA LEU A 137 5.92 9.56 0.55
C LEU A 137 6.55 10.48 1.60
N GLU A 138 5.82 10.89 2.64
CA GLU A 138 6.32 11.71 3.74
C GLU A 138 6.90 10.85 4.88
N GLY A 139 6.90 9.52 4.74
CA GLY A 139 7.32 8.57 5.77
C GLY A 139 6.29 8.35 6.88
N LYS A 140 5.07 8.89 6.76
CA LYS A 140 4.00 8.68 7.73
C LYS A 140 3.42 7.27 7.58
N SER A 141 3.25 6.56 8.70
CA SER A 141 2.58 5.25 8.74
C SER A 141 1.12 5.34 8.33
N VAL A 142 0.68 4.40 7.49
CA VAL A 142 -0.71 4.26 7.03
C VAL A 142 -1.16 2.80 7.14
N ALA A 143 -2.45 2.59 7.34
CA ALA A 143 -3.07 1.28 7.26
C ALA A 143 -3.68 1.08 5.87
N VAL A 144 -3.31 -0.02 5.21
CA VAL A 144 -3.78 -0.37 3.87
C VAL A 144 -4.66 -1.61 3.97
N LYS A 145 -5.99 -1.41 3.88
CA LYS A 145 -6.98 -2.47 3.92
C LYS A 145 -7.29 -2.95 2.52
N ILE A 146 -6.97 -4.20 2.23
CA ILE A 146 -7.14 -4.86 0.94
C ILE A 146 -8.28 -5.86 1.06
N PHE A 147 -9.38 -5.61 0.37
CA PHE A 147 -10.55 -6.48 0.35
C PHE A 147 -10.35 -7.63 -0.64
N HIS A 148 -10.75 -8.83 -0.22
CA HIS A 148 -10.70 -9.99 -1.09
C HIS A 148 -11.63 -9.83 -2.29
N THR A 149 -11.15 -10.26 -3.45
CA THR A 149 -11.92 -10.22 -4.70
C THR A 149 -12.52 -11.58 -5.06
N SER A 150 -12.26 -12.65 -4.28
CA SER A 150 -12.71 -13.99 -4.54
C SER A 150 -14.18 -14.25 -4.16
N ASN A 151 -14.87 -15.12 -4.92
CA ASN A 151 -16.30 -15.36 -4.82
C ASN A 151 -16.78 -15.96 -3.46
N ALA A 152 -15.91 -16.65 -2.72
CA ALA A 152 -16.30 -17.37 -1.51
C ALA A 152 -16.72 -16.45 -0.36
N VAL A 153 -16.11 -15.27 -0.25
CA VAL A 153 -16.33 -14.32 0.85
C VAL A 153 -17.62 -13.53 0.69
N PHE A 154 -18.05 -13.29 -0.56
CA PHE A 154 -19.14 -12.37 -0.86
C PHE A 154 -20.53 -12.97 -0.96
N LYS A 155 -20.68 -14.31 -0.93
CA LYS A 155 -22.01 -14.91 -0.90
C LYS A 155 -22.87 -14.42 0.26
N ASN A 156 -22.26 -14.18 1.42
CA ASN A 156 -22.94 -13.66 2.59
C ASN A 156 -23.14 -12.12 2.55
N LEU A 157 -22.29 -11.40 1.80
CA LEU A 157 -22.34 -9.94 1.69
C LEU A 157 -23.54 -9.46 0.89
N MET A 158 -24.00 -10.25 -0.08
CA MET A 158 -25.21 -9.97 -0.86
C MET A 158 -26.43 -9.74 0.03
N GLN A 159 -26.56 -10.47 1.15
CA GLN A 159 -27.68 -10.33 2.09
C GLN A 159 -27.74 -8.93 2.73
N TYR A 160 -26.60 -8.25 2.87
CA TYR A 160 -26.52 -6.88 3.43
C TYR A 160 -26.68 -5.78 2.37
N ILE A 161 -26.66 -6.15 1.10
CA ILE A 161 -26.82 -5.23 -0.04
C ILE A 161 -28.20 -5.38 -0.68
N GLU A 162 -28.74 -6.61 -0.71
CA GLU A 162 -30.09 -6.91 -1.16
C GLU A 162 -31.11 -6.28 -0.20
N GLY A 163 -31.89 -5.34 -0.67
CA GLY A 163 -32.90 -4.62 0.12
C GLY A 163 -32.55 -3.14 0.39
N ASP A 164 -31.33 -2.70 0.13
CA ASP A 164 -31.00 -1.28 0.17
C ASP A 164 -31.29 -0.65 -1.20
N PRO A 165 -32.32 0.23 -1.31
CA PRO A 165 -32.75 0.84 -2.60
C PRO A 165 -31.64 1.62 -3.30
N ARG A 166 -30.59 2.05 -2.56
CA ARG A 166 -29.43 2.77 -3.09
C ARG A 166 -28.54 1.89 -4.00
N PHE A 167 -28.74 0.57 -3.96
CA PHE A 167 -27.99 -0.40 -4.77
C PHE A 167 -28.86 -1.08 -5.84
N GLY A 168 -30.06 -0.57 -6.09
CA GLY A 168 -30.92 -0.99 -7.19
C GLY A 168 -30.19 -0.85 -8.52
N GLY A 169 -30.14 -1.95 -9.30
CA GLY A 169 -29.50 -1.95 -10.63
C GLY A 169 -28.04 -2.36 -10.70
N LEU A 170 -27.40 -2.72 -9.58
CA LEU A 170 -26.07 -3.32 -9.59
C LEU A 170 -26.10 -4.64 -10.39
N ARG A 171 -25.39 -4.67 -11.51
CA ARG A 171 -25.12 -5.91 -12.20
C ARG A 171 -24.37 -6.83 -11.22
N ARG A 172 -24.86 -8.06 -11.00
CA ARG A 172 -24.36 -9.05 -10.04
C ARG A 172 -22.92 -9.53 -10.32
N ARG A 173 -22.05 -8.65 -10.85
CA ARG A 173 -20.64 -8.98 -11.01
C ARG A 173 -19.95 -8.78 -9.67
N HIS A 174 -19.36 -9.82 -9.17
CA HIS A 174 -18.65 -9.89 -7.90
C HIS A 174 -17.68 -8.72 -7.65
N ARG A 175 -16.94 -8.29 -8.68
CA ARG A 175 -15.99 -7.17 -8.58
C ARG A 175 -16.68 -5.83 -8.33
N ASP A 176 -17.88 -5.64 -8.86
CA ASP A 176 -18.65 -4.42 -8.67
C ASP A 176 -19.17 -4.32 -7.24
N LEU A 177 -19.45 -5.46 -6.61
CA LEU A 177 -19.87 -5.53 -5.20
C LEU A 177 -18.74 -5.15 -4.24
N VAL A 178 -17.51 -5.60 -4.50
CA VAL A 178 -16.33 -5.20 -3.70
C VAL A 178 -16.13 -3.69 -3.77
N ASP A 179 -16.17 -3.10 -4.96
CA ASP A 179 -16.00 -1.66 -5.16
C ASP A 179 -17.07 -0.85 -4.38
N VAL A 180 -18.31 -1.30 -4.41
CA VAL A 180 -19.42 -0.70 -3.64
C VAL A 180 -19.18 -0.80 -2.14
N TRP A 181 -18.74 -1.97 -1.66
CA TRP A 181 -18.48 -2.19 -0.26
C TRP A 181 -17.34 -1.31 0.28
N VAL A 182 -16.23 -1.24 -0.45
CA VAL A 182 -15.11 -0.36 -0.10
C VAL A 182 -15.53 1.11 -0.04
N ARG A 183 -16.32 1.56 -1.02
CA ARG A 183 -16.87 2.92 -1.03
C ARG A 183 -17.82 3.18 0.14
N LYS A 184 -18.62 2.19 0.53
CA LYS A 184 -19.51 2.30 1.68
C LYS A 184 -18.70 2.44 2.97
N GLU A 185 -17.68 1.60 3.18
CA GLU A 185 -16.81 1.69 4.34
C GLU A 185 -16.06 3.04 4.40
N HIS A 186 -15.44 3.45 3.29
CA HIS A 186 -14.79 4.76 3.21
C HIS A 186 -15.75 5.91 3.55
N ARG A 187 -16.96 5.89 3.01
CA ARG A 187 -17.97 6.93 3.28
C ARG A 187 -18.38 6.95 4.75
N ASN A 188 -18.58 5.78 5.34
CA ASN A 188 -18.94 5.67 6.75
C ASN A 188 -17.80 6.17 7.65
N LEU A 189 -16.57 5.75 7.42
CA LEU A 189 -15.41 6.26 8.15
C LEU A 189 -15.27 7.78 7.99
N THR A 190 -15.47 8.31 6.77
CA THR A 190 -15.42 9.76 6.54
C THR A 190 -16.49 10.51 7.35
N ARG A 191 -17.69 9.97 7.45
CA ARG A 191 -18.77 10.56 8.26
C ARG A 191 -18.43 10.54 9.75
N LEU A 192 -18.06 9.36 10.28
CA LEU A 192 -17.70 9.18 11.68
C LEU A 192 -16.53 10.09 12.07
N TYR A 193 -15.49 10.16 11.24
CA TYR A 193 -14.36 11.04 11.45
C TYR A 193 -14.76 12.54 11.49
N ARG A 194 -15.61 12.97 10.56
CA ARG A 194 -16.15 14.35 10.53
C ARG A 194 -17.01 14.69 11.73
N TRP A 195 -17.63 13.69 12.35
CA TRP A 195 -18.39 13.86 13.57
C TRP A 195 -17.51 13.90 14.83
N GLY A 196 -16.18 13.80 14.66
CA GLY A 196 -15.23 13.82 15.76
C GLY A 196 -15.14 12.50 16.53
N LEU A 197 -15.70 11.41 15.99
CA LEU A 197 -15.61 10.11 16.60
C LEU A 197 -14.21 9.50 16.45
N PRO A 198 -13.73 8.71 17.43
CA PRO A 198 -12.39 8.13 17.44
C PRO A 198 -12.29 6.96 16.44
N VAL A 199 -12.22 7.29 15.17
CA VAL A 199 -12.01 6.34 14.06
C VAL A 199 -10.78 6.75 13.23
N PRO A 200 -10.10 5.80 12.56
CA PRO A 200 -9.03 6.13 11.65
C PRO A 200 -9.52 7.07 10.54
N GLN A 201 -8.77 8.12 10.26
CA GLN A 201 -9.08 9.01 9.14
C GLN A 201 -8.92 8.25 7.82
N PRO A 202 -9.95 8.14 6.99
CA PRO A 202 -9.79 7.57 5.64
C PRO A 202 -9.07 8.58 4.75
N ILE A 203 -8.01 8.10 4.06
CA ILE A 203 -7.12 8.92 3.23
C ILE A 203 -7.52 8.78 1.76
N ALA A 204 -7.61 7.55 1.26
CA ALA A 204 -7.92 7.29 -0.15
C ALA A 204 -8.52 5.91 -0.36
N ILE A 205 -9.20 5.76 -1.49
CA ILE A 205 -9.68 4.46 -2.00
C ILE A 205 -9.25 4.25 -3.44
N GLN A 206 -8.93 3.01 -3.79
CA GLN A 206 -8.70 2.58 -5.16
C GLN A 206 -9.21 1.15 -5.33
N LYS A 207 -10.38 0.99 -5.99
CA LYS A 207 -11.03 -0.30 -6.20
C LYS A 207 -11.23 -1.08 -4.88
N ASN A 208 -10.53 -2.20 -4.68
CA ASN A 208 -10.59 -3.04 -3.49
C ASN A 208 -9.60 -2.63 -2.38
N VAL A 209 -8.96 -1.46 -2.49
CA VAL A 209 -7.97 -0.97 -1.52
C VAL A 209 -8.46 0.31 -0.87
N LEU A 210 -8.45 0.34 0.46
CA LEU A 210 -8.72 1.50 1.32
C LEU A 210 -7.45 1.85 2.11
N VAL A 211 -7.00 3.10 2.02
CA VAL A 211 -5.90 3.66 2.81
C VAL A 211 -6.47 4.58 3.88
N MET A 212 -6.01 4.42 5.11
CA MET A 212 -6.47 5.18 6.27
C MET A 212 -5.33 5.36 7.28
N ASP A 213 -5.53 6.17 8.32
CA ASP A 213 -4.57 6.31 9.41
C ASP A 213 -4.24 4.96 10.04
N TYR A 214 -2.96 4.79 10.36
CA TYR A 214 -2.48 3.64 11.10
C TYR A 214 -2.49 3.93 12.60
N LEU A 215 -3.01 2.98 13.38
CA LEU A 215 -3.02 3.04 14.82
C LEU A 215 -1.96 2.06 15.35
N GLY A 216 -0.86 2.61 15.85
CA GLY A 216 0.27 1.83 16.34
C GLY A 216 1.58 2.61 16.31
N THR A 217 2.67 1.90 16.50
CA THR A 217 4.05 2.36 16.28
C THR A 217 4.54 1.88 14.91
N GLU A 218 5.67 2.38 14.43
CA GLU A 218 6.25 1.96 13.14
C GLU A 218 6.48 0.44 13.03
N SER A 219 6.65 -0.24 14.16
CA SER A 219 6.97 -1.68 14.20
C SER A 219 5.80 -2.57 14.63
N GLN A 220 4.78 -2.02 15.28
CA GLN A 220 3.70 -2.81 15.87
C GLN A 220 2.36 -2.08 15.85
N PRO A 221 1.26 -2.79 15.52
CA PRO A 221 -0.08 -2.25 15.65
C PRO A 221 -0.46 -2.03 17.12
N SER A 222 -1.34 -1.06 17.38
CA SER A 222 -1.97 -0.93 18.68
C SER A 222 -2.67 -2.22 19.08
N PRO A 223 -2.57 -2.64 20.36
CA PRO A 223 -3.20 -3.86 20.82
C PRO A 223 -4.73 -3.74 20.75
N LYS A 224 -5.41 -4.86 20.58
CA LYS A 224 -6.87 -4.89 20.65
C LYS A 224 -7.33 -4.79 22.09
N LEU A 225 -8.52 -4.20 22.31
CA LEU A 225 -9.12 -4.04 23.64
C LEU A 225 -9.16 -5.36 24.44
N ARG A 226 -9.42 -6.49 23.77
CA ARG A 226 -9.45 -7.82 24.41
C ARG A 226 -8.07 -8.35 24.87
N ASP A 227 -7.00 -7.79 24.30
CA ASP A 227 -5.62 -8.28 24.51
C ASP A 227 -4.87 -7.40 25.55
N VAL A 228 -5.56 -6.41 26.16
CA VAL A 228 -5.00 -5.52 27.16
C VAL A 228 -5.77 -5.61 28.48
N LYS A 229 -5.05 -5.40 29.59
CA LYS A 229 -5.69 -5.21 30.90
C LYS A 229 -6.22 -3.78 30.96
N ILE A 230 -7.50 -3.64 31.28
CA ILE A 230 -8.18 -2.34 31.41
C ILE A 230 -8.24 -1.97 32.88
N ASP A 231 -7.63 -0.84 33.28
CA ASP A 231 -7.63 -0.38 34.65
C ASP A 231 -9.00 0.24 35.03
N HIS A 232 -9.68 0.88 34.08
CA HIS A 232 -10.97 1.56 34.26
C HIS A 232 -12.02 1.08 33.25
N PRO A 233 -12.54 -0.17 33.39
CA PRO A 233 -13.46 -0.75 32.39
C PRO A 233 -14.77 0.03 32.25
N GLN A 234 -15.26 0.68 33.31
CA GLN A 234 -16.46 1.50 33.24
C GLN A 234 -16.28 2.71 32.34
N ALA A 235 -15.14 3.41 32.42
CA ALA A 235 -14.86 4.55 31.55
C ALA A 235 -14.82 4.15 30.06
N VAL A 236 -14.19 3.01 29.75
CA VAL A 236 -14.16 2.49 28.38
C VAL A 236 -15.56 2.11 27.88
N TYR A 237 -16.38 1.53 28.75
CA TYR A 237 -17.78 1.20 28.44
C TYR A 237 -18.60 2.46 28.17
N ASP A 238 -18.45 3.49 28.99
CA ASP A 238 -19.15 4.77 28.83
C ASP A 238 -18.75 5.46 27.52
N GLU A 239 -17.46 5.47 27.16
CA GLU A 239 -16.98 5.96 25.86
C GLU A 239 -17.57 5.19 24.68
N MET A 240 -17.69 3.86 24.79
CA MET A 240 -18.32 3.03 23.75
C MET A 240 -19.82 3.36 23.60
N LEU A 241 -20.53 3.60 24.70
CA LEU A 241 -21.95 4.01 24.67
C LEU A 241 -22.11 5.39 24.04
N GLU A 242 -21.25 6.34 24.38
CA GLU A 242 -21.27 7.68 23.79
C GLU A 242 -21.00 7.61 22.27
N PHE A 243 -20.02 6.82 21.85
CA PHE A 243 -19.74 6.57 20.43
C PHE A 243 -20.99 6.06 19.70
N LEU A 244 -21.68 5.07 20.26
CA LEU A 244 -22.89 4.51 19.68
C LEU A 244 -24.04 5.53 19.64
N ALA A 245 -24.24 6.29 20.71
CA ALA A 245 -25.29 7.31 20.80
C ALA A 245 -25.09 8.41 19.74
N ILE A 246 -23.87 8.94 19.61
CA ILE A 246 -23.56 9.95 18.60
C ILE A 246 -23.72 9.38 17.18
N SER A 247 -23.25 8.15 16.97
CA SER A 247 -23.37 7.48 15.66
C SER A 247 -24.84 7.30 15.26
N TRP A 248 -25.69 6.94 16.21
CA TRP A 248 -27.13 6.78 15.99
C TRP A 248 -27.83 8.09 15.68
N GLN A 249 -27.64 9.10 16.55
CA GLN A 249 -28.26 10.42 16.38
C GLN A 249 -27.92 11.11 15.05
N LYS A 250 -26.72 10.88 14.56
CA LYS A 250 -26.26 11.50 13.30
C LYS A 250 -26.48 10.65 12.06
N ALA A 251 -26.98 9.42 12.22
CA ALA A 251 -27.32 8.54 11.12
C ALA A 251 -28.74 8.78 10.55
N GLU A 252 -29.62 9.40 11.36
CA GLU A 252 -30.94 9.87 10.94
C GLU A 252 -30.83 11.13 10.07
#